data_d52547be1463dfb07efc2200d90e0614
#
_entry.id   d52547be1463dfb07efc2200d90e0614
#
_cell.length_a   1.000
_cell.length_b   1.000
_cell.length_c   1.000
_cell.angle_alpha   90.00
_cell.angle_beta   90.00
_cell.angle_gamma   90.00
#
_symmetry.space_group_name_H-M   'P 1'
#
loop_
_entity.id
_entity.type
_entity.pdbx_description
1 polymer ?
#
loop_
_entity_poly.entity_id
_entity_poly.type
_entity_poly.pdbx_seq_one_letter_code
_entity_poly.pdbx_strand_id
1 'polypeptide(L)'
;MKKILTSLLTALGLTSACGQNNFDNVDVNAFADLMTEPGVIVLDVRTAEEYKEGHIEGALNIDVRQGDFLQKAKAALPVERSVAVYCRSGRRSADASRQLAAAGYRCFNLSGGIMAWKSAGMPVTTDTYEVDVFRTKSGKTVRIHALVHASIRIEYDGREIMIDPVSKLGDRTISYASMPKADYILVTHEHFDHFDQEAIKTLTAETTRFITNKRCADMYGSGEVMANGDRRQVADDFTIEAVAAYNTTEGHLQFHPKGRDNGYILTLDGLRIYVAGDTEDIPEMADIKDIDIAFLPCNQPYTMTIDQLVKAARTVRPRVLFPYHYGQTDVSTLPSQLQADGIDVRIRHYE
;
A
#
# COMPACT_ATOMS: atom_id res chain seq x y z
N MET A 1 4.72 30.32 -16.30
CA MET A 1 4.75 29.58 -17.57
C MET A 1 4.61 28.11 -17.22
N LYS A 2 3.40 27.57 -17.41
CA LYS A 2 3.04 26.17 -17.14
C LYS A 2 3.74 25.30 -18.18
N LYS A 3 4.71 24.47 -17.76
CA LYS A 3 5.13 23.31 -18.53
C LYS A 3 4.39 22.11 -17.96
N ILE A 4 3.36 21.73 -18.69
CA ILE A 4 2.62 20.47 -18.54
C ILE A 4 3.62 19.33 -18.72
N LEU A 5 3.78 18.51 -17.70
CA LEU A 5 4.45 17.23 -17.80
C LEU A 5 3.50 16.27 -18.54
N THR A 6 3.57 16.33 -19.86
CA THR A 6 2.88 15.37 -20.72
C THR A 6 3.74 14.13 -20.79
N SER A 7 3.33 13.13 -20.05
CA SER A 7 3.55 11.69 -20.22
C SER A 7 4.77 11.18 -20.98
N LEU A 8 5.61 10.46 -20.28
CA LEU A 8 6.64 9.55 -20.83
C LEU A 8 6.05 8.38 -21.66
N LEU A 9 4.75 8.34 -21.84
CA LEU A 9 4.02 7.31 -22.65
C LEU A 9 4.19 7.46 -24.16
N THR A 10 4.90 8.48 -24.64
CA THR A 10 5.07 8.74 -26.09
C THR A 10 6.44 8.38 -26.66
N ALA A 11 7.35 7.80 -25.88
CA ALA A 11 8.72 7.45 -26.35
C ALA A 11 8.98 5.97 -26.55
N LEU A 12 8.02 5.07 -26.34
CA LEU A 12 8.12 3.68 -26.78
C LEU A 12 7.67 3.60 -28.24
N GLY A 13 8.64 3.53 -29.15
CA GLY A 13 8.43 3.44 -30.59
C GLY A 13 7.47 2.33 -30.97
N LEU A 14 6.23 2.69 -31.30
CA LEU A 14 5.23 1.82 -31.87
C LEU A 14 5.61 1.48 -33.32
N THR A 15 6.29 0.36 -33.54
CA THR A 15 6.24 -0.30 -34.82
C THR A 15 4.95 -1.10 -34.90
N SER A 16 3.97 -0.55 -35.60
CA SER A 16 2.74 -1.25 -35.99
C SER A 16 3.05 -2.46 -36.84
N ALA A 17 3.11 -3.65 -36.22
CA ALA A 17 2.97 -4.91 -36.92
C ALA A 17 1.49 -5.29 -36.89
N CYS A 18 0.88 -5.33 -38.05
CA CYS A 18 -0.51 -5.66 -38.34
C CYS A 18 -0.84 -7.09 -37.85
N GLY A 19 -1.52 -7.21 -36.72
CA GLY A 19 -2.07 -8.45 -36.15
C GLY A 19 -2.85 -8.08 -34.93
N GLN A 20 -4.18 -8.30 -34.94
CA GLN A 20 -5.17 -7.87 -33.92
C GLN A 20 -4.87 -8.40 -32.51
N ASN A 21 -3.87 -7.84 -31.85
CA ASN A 21 -3.73 -7.98 -30.40
C ASN A 21 -4.16 -6.66 -29.77
N ASN A 22 -5.26 -6.66 -29.03
CA ASN A 22 -5.74 -5.50 -28.29
C ASN A 22 -4.95 -5.28 -26.97
N PHE A 23 -3.69 -5.76 -26.90
CA PHE A 23 -2.81 -5.59 -25.74
C PHE A 23 -1.35 -5.51 -26.21
N ASP A 24 -0.47 -4.93 -25.39
CA ASP A 24 0.95 -4.76 -25.67
C ASP A 24 1.78 -5.89 -25.03
N ASN A 25 2.79 -6.41 -25.76
CA ASN A 25 3.82 -7.27 -25.18
C ASN A 25 5.01 -6.40 -24.77
N VAL A 26 5.45 -6.53 -23.53
CA VAL A 26 6.55 -5.77 -22.95
C VAL A 26 7.66 -6.70 -22.47
N ASP A 27 8.89 -6.22 -22.45
CA ASP A 27 10.02 -6.91 -21.83
C ASP A 27 10.05 -6.72 -20.31
N VAL A 28 11.04 -7.34 -19.64
CA VAL A 28 11.19 -7.31 -18.19
C VAL A 28 11.38 -5.90 -17.63
N ASN A 29 12.17 -5.05 -18.31
CA ASN A 29 12.45 -3.71 -17.83
C ASN A 29 11.20 -2.82 -17.94
N ALA A 30 10.54 -2.83 -19.09
CA ALA A 30 9.30 -2.09 -19.28
C ALA A 30 8.18 -2.58 -18.31
N PHE A 31 8.14 -3.89 -18.01
CA PHE A 31 7.20 -4.43 -17.03
C PHE A 31 7.52 -3.95 -15.62
N ALA A 32 8.79 -3.91 -15.22
CA ALA A 32 9.23 -3.38 -13.95
C ALA A 32 8.89 -1.88 -13.79
N ASP A 33 9.06 -1.09 -14.85
CA ASP A 33 8.69 0.33 -14.87
C ASP A 33 7.17 0.50 -14.71
N LEU A 34 6.36 -0.30 -15.44
CA LEU A 34 4.90 -0.30 -15.33
C LEU A 34 4.43 -0.59 -13.90
N MET A 35 5.10 -1.48 -13.15
CA MET A 35 4.74 -1.79 -11.76
C MET A 35 4.83 -0.56 -10.83
N THR A 36 5.61 0.45 -11.19
CA THR A 36 5.78 1.67 -10.40
C THR A 36 4.82 2.80 -10.80
N GLU A 37 4.10 2.64 -11.91
CA GLU A 37 3.17 3.65 -12.41
C GLU A 37 1.85 3.64 -11.60
N PRO A 38 1.35 4.81 -11.20
CA PRO A 38 0.04 4.90 -10.57
C PRO A 38 -1.05 4.29 -11.46
N GLY A 39 -1.95 3.54 -10.84
CA GLY A 39 -3.09 2.94 -11.57
C GLY A 39 -2.77 1.69 -12.38
N VAL A 40 -1.57 1.12 -12.29
CA VAL A 40 -1.26 -0.19 -12.86
C VAL A 40 -1.42 -1.29 -11.81
N ILE A 41 -2.10 -2.37 -12.17
CA ILE A 41 -2.27 -3.58 -11.33
C ILE A 41 -1.46 -4.71 -11.95
N VAL A 42 -0.64 -5.38 -11.15
CA VAL A 42 0.09 -6.58 -11.58
C VAL A 42 -0.79 -7.81 -11.38
N LEU A 43 -0.96 -8.63 -12.41
CA LEU A 43 -1.81 -9.80 -12.40
C LEU A 43 -1.03 -11.08 -12.76
N ASP A 44 -0.93 -11.99 -11.78
CA ASP A 44 -0.45 -13.36 -11.99
C ASP A 44 -1.62 -14.27 -12.40
N VAL A 45 -1.59 -14.78 -13.61
CA VAL A 45 -2.66 -15.68 -14.10
C VAL A 45 -2.28 -17.16 -14.03
N ARG A 46 -1.30 -17.50 -13.18
CA ARG A 46 -0.94 -18.89 -12.87
C ARG A 46 -1.88 -19.49 -11.82
N THR A 47 -1.70 -20.78 -11.53
CA THR A 47 -2.43 -21.42 -10.45
C THR A 47 -2.00 -20.88 -9.07
N ALA A 48 -2.84 -21.06 -8.06
CA ALA A 48 -2.52 -20.65 -6.69
C ALA A 48 -1.27 -21.37 -6.14
N GLU A 49 -1.03 -22.61 -6.55
CA GLU A 49 0.17 -23.36 -6.16
C GLU A 49 1.43 -22.75 -6.80
N GLU A 50 1.39 -22.45 -8.12
CA GLU A 50 2.50 -21.77 -8.82
C GLU A 50 2.79 -20.39 -8.20
N TYR A 51 1.75 -19.69 -7.74
CA TYR A 51 1.87 -18.38 -7.07
C TYR A 51 2.59 -18.54 -5.72
N LYS A 52 2.16 -19.49 -4.88
CA LYS A 52 2.76 -19.76 -3.57
C LYS A 52 4.22 -20.21 -3.65
N GLU A 53 4.62 -20.92 -4.73
CA GLU A 53 6.01 -21.31 -4.97
C GLU A 53 6.94 -20.12 -5.27
N GLY A 54 6.37 -18.96 -5.56
CA GLY A 54 7.07 -17.71 -5.81
C GLY A 54 6.44 -16.91 -6.95
N HIS A 55 6.20 -15.63 -6.69
CA HIS A 55 5.54 -14.70 -7.61
C HIS A 55 6.25 -13.35 -7.65
N ILE A 56 5.90 -12.52 -8.65
CA ILE A 56 6.35 -11.13 -8.73
C ILE A 56 5.60 -10.35 -7.64
N GLU A 57 6.36 -9.64 -6.83
CA GLU A 57 5.85 -8.89 -5.69
C GLU A 57 4.72 -7.92 -6.09
N GLY A 58 3.69 -7.85 -5.23
CA GLY A 58 2.51 -7.01 -5.49
C GLY A 58 1.53 -7.55 -6.53
N ALA A 59 1.74 -8.77 -7.03
CA ALA A 59 0.83 -9.37 -7.99
C ALA A 59 -0.42 -9.94 -7.34
N LEU A 60 -1.60 -9.57 -7.86
CA LEU A 60 -2.84 -10.26 -7.59
C LEU A 60 -2.87 -11.59 -8.35
N ASN A 61 -3.32 -12.68 -7.74
CA ASN A 61 -3.43 -13.98 -8.40
C ASN A 61 -4.87 -14.32 -8.80
N ILE A 62 -5.11 -14.54 -10.09
CA ILE A 62 -6.38 -15.05 -10.64
C ILE A 62 -6.05 -16.07 -11.74
N ASP A 63 -6.25 -17.35 -11.47
CA ASP A 63 -5.90 -18.41 -12.42
C ASP A 63 -6.78 -18.38 -13.69
N VAL A 64 -6.14 -18.12 -14.85
CA VAL A 64 -6.81 -18.03 -16.15
C VAL A 64 -7.43 -19.36 -16.62
N ARG A 65 -7.05 -20.50 -16.02
CA ARG A 65 -7.60 -21.81 -16.33
C ARG A 65 -8.98 -22.04 -15.70
N GLN A 66 -9.37 -21.22 -14.74
CA GLN A 66 -10.69 -21.31 -14.13
C GLN A 66 -11.74 -20.75 -15.07
N GLY A 67 -12.89 -21.45 -15.19
CA GLY A 67 -13.97 -21.01 -16.08
C GLY A 67 -14.60 -19.67 -15.71
N ASP A 68 -14.39 -19.21 -14.47
CA ASP A 68 -14.87 -17.95 -13.92
C ASP A 68 -13.79 -16.83 -13.92
N PHE A 69 -12.66 -17.02 -14.59
CA PHE A 69 -11.54 -16.08 -14.64
C PHE A 69 -11.98 -14.64 -14.90
N LEU A 70 -12.75 -14.44 -15.99
CA LEU A 70 -13.16 -13.09 -16.39
C LEU A 70 -14.15 -12.46 -15.38
N GLN A 71 -14.98 -13.25 -14.74
CA GLN A 71 -15.88 -12.79 -13.69
C GLN A 71 -15.09 -12.32 -12.46
N LYS A 72 -14.14 -13.13 -11.99
CA LYS A 72 -13.25 -12.78 -10.88
C LYS A 72 -12.40 -11.56 -11.20
N ALA A 73 -11.85 -11.49 -12.42
CA ALA A 73 -11.06 -10.35 -12.85
C ALA A 73 -11.88 -9.04 -12.85
N LYS A 74 -13.12 -9.07 -13.36
CA LYS A 74 -14.02 -7.91 -13.34
C LYS A 74 -14.43 -7.47 -11.92
N ALA A 75 -14.51 -8.40 -10.99
CA ALA A 75 -14.79 -8.09 -9.59
C ALA A 75 -13.59 -7.46 -8.86
N ALA A 76 -12.37 -7.84 -9.24
CA ALA A 76 -11.14 -7.42 -8.56
C ALA A 76 -10.39 -6.26 -9.24
N LEU A 77 -10.63 -6.02 -10.54
CA LEU A 77 -9.89 -5.05 -11.34
C LEU A 77 -10.81 -3.91 -11.80
N PRO A 78 -10.60 -2.67 -11.35
CA PRO A 78 -11.25 -1.50 -11.94
C PRO A 78 -10.89 -1.35 -13.42
N VAL A 79 -11.87 -1.14 -14.28
CA VAL A 79 -11.67 -1.13 -15.76
C VAL A 79 -10.84 0.05 -16.25
N GLU A 80 -10.81 1.13 -15.49
CA GLU A 80 -10.01 2.33 -15.75
C GLU A 80 -8.51 2.15 -15.47
N ARG A 81 -8.14 1.07 -14.78
CA ARG A 81 -6.74 0.76 -14.47
C ARG A 81 -6.10 -0.09 -15.56
N SER A 82 -4.84 0.16 -15.83
CA SER A 82 -4.02 -0.70 -16.68
C SER A 82 -3.65 -1.98 -15.93
N VAL A 83 -3.57 -3.10 -16.64
CA VAL A 83 -3.23 -4.41 -16.05
C VAL A 83 -1.94 -4.94 -16.67
N ALA A 84 -0.91 -5.09 -15.84
CA ALA A 84 0.34 -5.74 -16.20
C ALA A 84 0.23 -7.25 -15.90
N VAL A 85 0.12 -8.07 -16.94
CA VAL A 85 -0.25 -9.49 -16.83
C VAL A 85 0.94 -10.39 -17.05
N TYR A 86 1.15 -11.38 -16.19
CA TYR A 86 2.17 -12.40 -16.44
C TYR A 86 1.69 -13.82 -16.11
N CYS A 87 2.40 -14.79 -16.64
CA CYS A 87 2.28 -16.20 -16.27
C CYS A 87 3.68 -16.84 -16.21
N ARG A 88 3.79 -18.14 -16.37
CA ARG A 88 5.09 -18.84 -16.38
C ARG A 88 5.98 -18.39 -17.54
N SER A 89 5.46 -18.39 -18.78
CA SER A 89 6.24 -18.19 -20.02
C SER A 89 5.67 -17.13 -20.98
N GLY A 90 4.68 -16.34 -20.55
CA GLY A 90 4.02 -15.32 -21.39
C GLY A 90 2.83 -15.83 -22.21
N ARG A 91 2.62 -17.14 -22.36
CA ARG A 91 1.53 -17.69 -23.20
C ARG A 91 0.15 -17.56 -22.56
N ARG A 92 -0.03 -18.06 -21.35
CA ARG A 92 -1.32 -17.95 -20.60
C ARG A 92 -1.70 -16.49 -20.36
N SER A 93 -0.70 -15.66 -20.06
CA SER A 93 -0.94 -14.23 -19.84
C SER A 93 -1.31 -13.48 -21.12
N ALA A 94 -0.80 -13.87 -22.28
CA ALA A 94 -1.28 -13.35 -23.56
C ALA A 94 -2.75 -13.71 -23.83
N ASP A 95 -3.17 -14.93 -23.47
CA ASP A 95 -4.58 -15.34 -23.59
C ASP A 95 -5.48 -14.60 -22.60
N ALA A 96 -5.01 -14.41 -21.34
CA ALA A 96 -5.69 -13.60 -20.34
C ALA A 96 -5.80 -12.13 -20.76
N SER A 97 -4.70 -11.53 -21.26
CA SER A 97 -4.68 -10.15 -21.76
C SER A 97 -5.67 -9.93 -22.89
N ARG A 98 -5.82 -10.92 -23.78
CA ARG A 98 -6.81 -10.86 -24.88
C ARG A 98 -8.25 -10.86 -24.35
N GLN A 99 -8.55 -11.70 -23.34
CA GLN A 99 -9.87 -11.75 -22.70
C GLN A 99 -10.18 -10.44 -21.98
N LEU A 100 -9.21 -9.92 -21.22
CA LEU A 100 -9.34 -8.65 -20.49
C LEU A 100 -9.49 -7.46 -21.45
N ALA A 101 -8.68 -7.41 -22.51
CA ALA A 101 -8.79 -6.33 -23.51
C ALA A 101 -10.15 -6.35 -24.24
N ALA A 102 -10.70 -7.53 -24.53
CA ALA A 102 -12.05 -7.66 -25.07
C ALA A 102 -13.13 -7.19 -24.07
N ALA A 103 -12.82 -7.16 -22.77
CA ALA A 103 -13.68 -6.63 -21.71
C ALA A 103 -13.41 -5.13 -21.40
N GLY A 104 -12.53 -4.46 -22.15
CA GLY A 104 -12.28 -3.01 -22.04
C GLY A 104 -11.04 -2.62 -21.26
N TYR A 105 -10.25 -3.58 -20.75
CA TYR A 105 -9.04 -3.27 -19.99
C TYR A 105 -7.86 -2.95 -20.91
N ARG A 106 -6.99 -2.03 -20.50
CA ARG A 106 -5.67 -1.83 -21.10
C ARG A 106 -4.68 -2.82 -20.50
N CYS A 107 -4.11 -3.70 -21.30
CA CYS A 107 -3.27 -4.80 -20.84
C CYS A 107 -1.86 -4.78 -21.42
N PHE A 108 -0.89 -5.14 -20.57
CA PHE A 108 0.52 -5.32 -20.91
C PHE A 108 0.94 -6.73 -20.53
N ASN A 109 1.34 -7.54 -21.49
CA ASN A 109 1.77 -8.92 -21.25
C ASN A 109 3.29 -8.99 -21.10
N LEU A 110 3.79 -9.57 -20.01
CA LEU A 110 5.21 -9.83 -19.81
C LEU A 110 5.69 -10.94 -20.76
N SER A 111 6.50 -10.57 -21.75
CA SER A 111 7.15 -11.50 -22.67
C SER A 111 8.09 -12.45 -21.93
N GLY A 112 7.89 -13.76 -22.13
CA GLY A 112 8.65 -14.80 -21.41
C GLY A 112 8.21 -15.05 -19.97
N GLY A 113 7.24 -14.26 -19.43
CA GLY A 113 6.64 -14.44 -18.12
C GLY A 113 7.63 -14.40 -16.96
N ILE A 114 7.27 -15.03 -15.82
CA ILE A 114 8.13 -15.07 -14.63
C ILE A 114 9.46 -15.81 -14.87
N MET A 115 9.55 -16.64 -15.91
CA MET A 115 10.83 -17.25 -16.29
C MET A 115 11.82 -16.20 -16.80
N ALA A 116 11.39 -15.31 -17.69
CA ALA A 116 12.23 -14.19 -18.16
C ALA A 116 12.56 -13.23 -17.02
N TRP A 117 11.60 -12.94 -16.14
CA TRP A 117 11.79 -12.13 -14.93
C TRP A 117 12.91 -12.67 -14.04
N LYS A 118 12.84 -13.97 -13.68
CA LYS A 118 13.88 -14.66 -12.89
C LYS A 118 15.23 -14.69 -13.60
N SER A 119 15.24 -14.93 -14.92
CA SER A 119 16.47 -14.96 -15.72
C SER A 119 17.16 -13.60 -15.81
N ALA A 120 16.41 -12.51 -15.70
CA ALA A 120 16.94 -11.16 -15.62
C ALA A 120 17.43 -10.78 -14.19
N GLY A 121 17.42 -11.72 -13.24
CA GLY A 121 17.82 -11.48 -11.86
C GLY A 121 16.80 -10.66 -11.03
N MET A 122 15.59 -10.51 -11.55
CA MET A 122 14.54 -9.74 -10.84
C MET A 122 13.97 -10.55 -9.68
N PRO A 123 13.65 -9.89 -8.54
CA PRO A 123 13.21 -10.56 -7.33
C PRO A 123 11.83 -11.21 -7.48
N VAL A 124 11.64 -12.31 -6.76
CA VAL A 124 10.35 -12.95 -6.53
C VAL A 124 10.17 -13.19 -5.04
N THR A 125 8.94 -13.19 -4.59
CA THR A 125 8.59 -13.46 -3.19
C THR A 125 7.68 -14.68 -3.08
N THR A 126 7.65 -15.28 -1.90
CA THR A 126 6.65 -16.28 -1.48
C THR A 126 5.67 -15.68 -0.46
N ASP A 127 5.88 -14.40 -0.09
CA ASP A 127 5.00 -13.70 0.82
C ASP A 127 3.62 -13.54 0.22
N THR A 128 2.62 -13.80 1.03
CA THR A 128 1.21 -13.70 0.62
C THR A 128 0.62 -12.31 0.90
N TYR A 129 1.41 -11.38 1.43
CA TYR A 129 0.98 -10.02 1.69
C TYR A 129 0.91 -9.22 0.40
N GLU A 130 -0.10 -8.36 0.31
CA GLU A 130 -0.22 -7.44 -0.82
C GLU A 130 0.83 -6.33 -0.67
N VAL A 131 1.56 -6.07 -1.75
CA VAL A 131 2.66 -5.10 -1.78
C VAL A 131 2.40 -4.07 -2.88
N ASP A 132 2.57 -2.81 -2.53
CA ASP A 132 2.54 -1.70 -3.47
C ASP A 132 3.94 -1.09 -3.62
N VAL A 133 4.36 -0.86 -4.86
CA VAL A 133 5.67 -0.31 -5.18
C VAL A 133 5.54 1.14 -5.62
N PHE A 134 6.34 2.01 -5.02
CA PHE A 134 6.39 3.44 -5.34
C PHE A 134 7.81 3.89 -5.63
N ARG A 135 7.94 5.08 -6.22
CA ARG A 135 9.23 5.75 -6.44
C ARG A 135 9.27 7.07 -5.69
N THR A 136 10.40 7.34 -5.05
CA THR A 136 10.72 8.64 -4.46
C THR A 136 11.07 9.66 -5.54
N LYS A 137 11.31 10.92 -5.16
CA LYS A 137 11.70 11.97 -6.11
C LYS A 137 13.03 11.71 -6.82
N SER A 138 13.99 11.05 -6.16
CA SER A 138 15.26 10.66 -6.78
C SER A 138 15.20 9.30 -7.51
N GLY A 139 14.03 8.62 -7.50
CA GLY A 139 13.83 7.33 -8.17
C GLY A 139 14.12 6.10 -7.31
N LYS A 140 14.39 6.26 -5.99
CA LYS A 140 14.54 5.12 -5.08
C LYS A 140 13.23 4.38 -4.93
N THR A 141 13.30 3.06 -4.75
CA THR A 141 12.11 2.22 -4.57
C THR A 141 11.63 2.25 -3.12
N VAL A 142 10.32 2.39 -2.95
CA VAL A 142 9.60 2.18 -1.69
C VAL A 142 8.61 1.05 -1.89
N ARG A 143 8.66 0.01 -1.05
CA ARG A 143 7.68 -1.07 -1.02
C ARG A 143 6.85 -0.95 0.23
N ILE A 144 5.54 -1.03 0.08
CA ILE A 144 4.59 -0.95 1.19
C ILE A 144 3.78 -2.24 1.22
N HIS A 145 3.90 -2.98 2.32
CA HIS A 145 3.23 -4.25 2.54
C HIS A 145 2.03 -4.03 3.47
N ALA A 146 0.85 -4.43 3.01
CA ALA A 146 -0.34 -4.54 3.84
C ALA A 146 -0.27 -5.84 4.65
N LEU A 147 -0.13 -5.75 5.96
CA LEU A 147 0.03 -6.94 6.80
C LEU A 147 -1.30 -7.38 7.41
N VAL A 148 -1.71 -6.76 8.51
CA VAL A 148 -2.98 -7.03 9.17
C VAL A 148 -3.49 -5.75 9.82
N HIS A 149 -4.78 -5.48 9.69
CA HIS A 149 -5.49 -4.37 10.33
C HIS A 149 -4.84 -3.00 10.07
N ALA A 150 -4.04 -2.51 11.01
CA ALA A 150 -3.28 -1.25 10.87
C ALA A 150 -1.77 -1.49 10.71
N SER A 151 -1.32 -2.75 10.69
CA SER A 151 0.10 -3.08 10.58
C SER A 151 0.59 -2.91 9.15
N ILE A 152 1.61 -2.07 8.98
CA ILE A 152 2.21 -1.73 7.69
C ILE A 152 3.72 -1.95 7.80
N ARG A 153 4.31 -2.65 6.81
CA ARG A 153 5.76 -2.72 6.63
C ARG A 153 6.17 -1.88 5.42
N ILE A 154 7.18 -1.07 5.57
CA ILE A 154 7.73 -0.24 4.48
C ILE A 154 9.21 -0.57 4.33
N GLU A 155 9.59 -0.97 3.12
CA GLU A 155 10.99 -1.11 2.74
C GLU A 155 11.43 0.12 1.94
N TYR A 156 12.50 0.77 2.36
CA TYR A 156 13.04 1.94 1.70
C TYR A 156 14.56 2.01 1.80
N ASP A 157 15.25 1.93 0.66
CA ASP A 157 16.71 2.13 0.56
C ASP A 157 17.50 1.25 1.54
N GLY A 158 17.12 -0.02 1.66
CA GLY A 158 17.71 -1.00 2.59
C GLY A 158 17.28 -0.85 4.04
N ARG A 159 16.35 0.05 4.34
CA ARG A 159 15.77 0.24 5.67
C ARG A 159 14.41 -0.45 5.78
N GLU A 160 14.16 -1.00 6.96
CA GLU A 160 12.90 -1.65 7.34
C GLU A 160 12.16 -0.76 8.35
N ILE A 161 10.94 -0.34 7.99
CA ILE A 161 10.09 0.51 8.82
C ILE A 161 8.80 -0.26 9.09
N MET A 162 8.46 -0.43 10.36
CA MET A 162 7.24 -1.10 10.80
C MET A 162 6.33 -0.09 11.50
N ILE A 163 5.05 -0.13 11.17
CA ILE A 163 4.02 0.72 11.78
C ILE A 163 2.98 -0.19 12.40
N ASP A 164 2.66 0.04 13.67
CA ASP A 164 1.67 -0.68 14.47
C ASP A 164 1.77 -2.21 14.31
N PRO A 165 2.93 -2.85 14.57
CA PRO A 165 3.10 -4.28 14.37
C PRO A 165 2.29 -5.08 15.40
N VAL A 166 1.35 -5.93 14.91
CA VAL A 166 0.63 -6.91 15.73
C VAL A 166 0.74 -8.30 15.14
N SER A 167 0.97 -9.29 16.02
CA SER A 167 1.18 -10.70 15.62
C SER A 167 -0.12 -11.41 15.29
N LYS A 168 -1.23 -10.97 15.87
CA LYS A 168 -2.53 -11.62 15.70
C LYS A 168 -3.67 -10.64 15.89
N LEU A 169 -4.62 -10.68 14.95
CA LEU A 169 -5.92 -10.04 15.10
C LEU A 169 -7.00 -10.93 14.45
N GLY A 170 -8.06 -11.23 15.21
CA GLY A 170 -9.07 -12.18 14.77
C GLY A 170 -8.48 -13.55 14.43
N ASP A 171 -8.75 -14.03 13.23
CA ASP A 171 -8.22 -15.30 12.71
C ASP A 171 -6.87 -15.15 11.96
N ARG A 172 -6.40 -13.92 11.74
CA ARG A 172 -5.13 -13.65 11.06
C ARG A 172 -3.96 -13.67 12.04
N THR A 173 -2.89 -14.31 11.62
CA THR A 173 -1.63 -14.38 12.38
C THR A 173 -0.47 -14.05 11.46
N ILE A 174 0.44 -13.20 11.94
CA ILE A 174 1.67 -12.81 11.27
C ILE A 174 2.87 -13.32 12.05
N SER A 175 3.80 -13.97 11.36
CA SER A 175 5.07 -14.39 11.95
C SER A 175 6.16 -13.37 11.62
N TYR A 176 6.45 -12.49 12.56
CA TYR A 176 7.57 -11.54 12.44
C TYR A 176 8.94 -12.20 12.60
N ALA A 177 9.02 -13.46 13.06
CA ALA A 177 10.29 -14.17 13.25
C ALA A 177 11.05 -14.42 11.94
N SER A 178 10.36 -14.47 10.82
CA SER A 178 10.95 -14.64 9.48
C SER A 178 11.25 -13.30 8.77
N MET A 179 10.80 -12.18 9.32
CA MET A 179 11.02 -10.86 8.73
C MET A 179 12.38 -10.28 9.16
N PRO A 180 12.98 -9.40 8.37
CA PRO A 180 14.13 -8.62 8.79
C PRO A 180 13.85 -7.84 10.08
N LYS A 181 14.90 -7.56 10.85
CA LYS A 181 14.80 -6.62 11.98
C LYS A 181 14.51 -5.23 11.46
N ALA A 182 13.66 -4.49 12.17
CA ALA A 182 13.30 -3.15 11.79
C ALA A 182 14.39 -2.14 12.17
N ASP A 183 14.66 -1.18 11.28
CA ASP A 183 15.44 0.01 11.62
C ASP A 183 14.60 1.00 12.42
N TYR A 184 13.31 1.09 12.07
CA TYR A 184 12.33 1.97 12.72
C TYR A 184 11.04 1.19 13.01
N ILE A 185 10.56 1.31 14.26
CA ILE A 185 9.23 0.84 14.66
C ILE A 185 8.46 2.06 15.14
N LEU A 186 7.32 2.36 14.50
CA LEU A 186 6.42 3.43 14.87
C LEU A 186 5.15 2.81 15.45
N VAL A 187 4.68 3.32 16.59
CA VAL A 187 3.40 2.93 17.18
C VAL A 187 2.56 4.17 17.41
N THR A 188 1.34 4.15 16.89
CA THR A 188 0.40 5.29 16.95
C THR A 188 -0.19 5.46 18.34
N HIS A 189 -0.63 4.36 18.97
CA HIS A 189 -1.25 4.37 20.30
C HIS A 189 -1.24 2.96 20.95
N GLU A 190 -1.72 2.87 22.19
CA GLU A 190 -1.54 1.71 23.05
C GLU A 190 -2.61 0.61 22.94
N HIS A 191 -3.59 0.72 22.05
CA HIS A 191 -4.59 -0.33 21.92
C HIS A 191 -3.98 -1.63 21.39
N PHE A 192 -4.55 -2.76 21.78
CA PHE A 192 -3.99 -4.11 21.55
C PHE A 192 -3.86 -4.49 20.08
N ASP A 193 -4.62 -3.83 19.20
CA ASP A 193 -4.65 -4.00 17.76
C ASP A 193 -3.64 -3.08 17.01
N HIS A 194 -2.86 -2.29 17.77
CA HIS A 194 -1.75 -1.44 17.29
C HIS A 194 -0.45 -1.66 18.04
N PHE A 195 -0.52 -2.13 19.29
CA PHE A 195 0.62 -2.21 20.21
C PHE A 195 0.81 -3.63 20.76
N ASP A 196 1.52 -4.47 20.01
CA ASP A 196 1.92 -5.81 20.42
C ASP A 196 3.41 -5.80 20.84
N GLN A 197 3.66 -5.83 22.15
CA GLN A 197 5.02 -5.76 22.71
C GLN A 197 5.89 -6.94 22.27
N GLU A 198 5.34 -8.14 22.06
CA GLU A 198 6.10 -9.31 21.60
C GLU A 198 6.45 -9.18 20.10
N ALA A 199 5.57 -8.63 19.28
CA ALA A 199 5.86 -8.29 17.89
C ALA A 199 6.99 -7.25 17.81
N ILE A 200 6.90 -6.17 18.60
CA ILE A 200 7.93 -5.12 18.69
C ILE A 200 9.26 -5.74 19.10
N LYS A 201 9.29 -6.54 20.16
CA LYS A 201 10.51 -7.22 20.63
C LYS A 201 11.11 -8.15 19.58
N THR A 202 10.25 -8.89 18.87
CA THR A 202 10.68 -9.78 17.78
C THR A 202 11.35 -9.02 16.65
N LEU A 203 10.87 -7.82 16.32
CA LEU A 203 11.39 -6.97 15.25
C LEU A 203 12.61 -6.14 15.66
N THR A 204 12.85 -5.97 16.97
CA THR A 204 13.90 -5.08 17.50
C THR A 204 15.30 -5.71 17.35
N ALA A 205 16.28 -4.91 16.92
CA ALA A 205 17.71 -5.10 17.02
C ALA A 205 18.34 -4.00 17.92
N GLU A 206 19.63 -4.05 18.18
CA GLU A 206 20.34 -3.01 18.97
C GLU A 206 20.20 -1.59 18.35
N THR A 207 20.14 -1.53 17.03
CA THR A 207 20.07 -0.28 16.26
C THR A 207 18.64 0.20 16.00
N THR A 208 17.63 -0.59 16.35
CA THR A 208 16.22 -0.25 16.10
C THR A 208 15.81 0.98 16.89
N ARG A 209 15.23 1.95 16.20
CA ARG A 209 14.61 3.12 16.85
C ARG A 209 13.12 2.86 17.01
N PHE A 210 12.68 2.74 18.27
CA PHE A 210 11.26 2.62 18.62
C PHE A 210 10.70 4.01 18.92
N ILE A 211 9.80 4.50 18.05
CA ILE A 211 9.21 5.86 18.07
C ILE A 211 7.73 5.72 18.36
N THR A 212 7.22 6.43 19.36
CA THR A 212 5.83 6.29 19.79
C THR A 212 5.34 7.49 20.61
N ASN A 213 4.07 7.45 21.04
CA ASN A 213 3.55 8.40 22.03
C ASN A 213 4.07 8.07 23.44
N LYS A 214 3.86 9.01 24.36
CA LYS A 214 4.34 8.85 25.73
C LYS A 214 3.76 7.61 26.43
N ARG A 215 2.50 7.29 26.20
CA ARG A 215 1.82 6.18 26.87
C ARG A 215 2.39 4.82 26.46
N CYS A 216 2.60 4.60 25.17
CA CYS A 216 3.27 3.36 24.69
C CYS A 216 4.69 3.25 25.21
N ALA A 217 5.46 4.35 25.22
CA ALA A 217 6.82 4.35 25.78
C ALA A 217 6.85 3.98 27.25
N ASP A 218 5.92 4.53 28.06
CA ASP A 218 5.79 4.20 29.48
C ASP A 218 5.41 2.72 29.67
N MET A 219 4.48 2.18 28.88
CA MET A 219 4.04 0.79 28.95
C MET A 219 5.10 -0.21 28.50
N TYR A 220 5.89 0.14 27.48
CA TYR A 220 6.98 -0.69 26.96
C TYR A 220 8.26 -0.60 27.83
N GLY A 221 8.39 0.48 28.58
CA GLY A 221 9.56 0.77 29.42
C GLY A 221 10.71 1.44 28.67
N SER A 222 10.53 1.77 27.38
CA SER A 222 11.50 2.48 26.54
C SER A 222 10.80 3.05 25.30
N GLY A 223 11.52 3.89 24.54
CA GLY A 223 11.04 4.47 23.28
C GLY A 223 11.36 5.94 23.15
N GLU A 224 11.46 6.39 21.91
CA GLU A 224 11.60 7.80 21.57
C GLU A 224 10.20 8.42 21.49
N VAL A 225 9.87 9.25 22.49
CA VAL A 225 8.55 9.89 22.53
C VAL A 225 8.44 11.01 21.52
N MET A 226 7.36 10.99 20.73
CA MET A 226 6.88 12.10 19.91
C MET A 226 5.46 12.49 20.33
N ALA A 227 5.21 13.79 20.43
CA ALA A 227 3.88 14.36 20.65
C ALA A 227 3.36 15.01 19.35
N ASN A 228 2.04 15.26 19.28
CA ASN A 228 1.44 15.94 18.14
C ASN A 228 2.15 17.28 17.86
N GLY A 229 2.60 17.48 16.63
CA GLY A 229 3.38 18.63 16.17
C GLY A 229 4.90 18.44 16.18
N ASP A 230 5.41 17.36 16.78
CA ASP A 230 6.84 17.05 16.74
C ASP A 230 7.27 16.63 15.34
N ARG A 231 8.49 17.08 14.97
CA ARG A 231 9.15 16.68 13.74
C ARG A 231 10.57 16.26 14.01
N ARG A 232 11.00 15.14 13.44
CA ARG A 232 12.37 14.62 13.56
C ARG A 232 12.93 14.20 12.22
N GLN A 233 14.13 14.67 11.90
CA GLN A 233 14.93 14.09 10.84
C GLN A 233 15.68 12.90 11.43
N VAL A 234 15.40 11.70 10.91
CA VAL A 234 15.96 10.45 11.43
C VAL A 234 17.08 9.90 10.55
N ALA A 235 17.14 10.36 9.29
CA ALA A 235 18.25 10.20 8.35
C ALA A 235 18.25 11.38 7.36
N ASP A 236 19.29 11.54 6.55
CA ASP A 236 19.42 12.67 5.61
C ASP A 236 18.23 12.82 4.65
N ASP A 237 17.66 11.68 4.28
CA ASP A 237 16.54 11.57 3.34
C ASP A 237 15.24 11.08 3.99
N PHE A 238 15.18 11.01 5.33
CA PHE A 238 14.01 10.50 6.06
C PHE A 238 13.64 11.40 7.25
N THR A 239 12.41 11.94 7.20
CA THR A 239 11.81 12.74 8.28
C THR A 239 10.52 12.10 8.75
N ILE A 240 10.23 12.14 10.05
CA ILE A 240 8.99 11.72 10.68
C ILE A 240 8.34 12.94 11.35
N GLU A 241 7.06 13.16 11.11
CA GLU A 241 6.22 14.15 11.76
C GLU A 241 5.11 13.43 12.52
N ALA A 242 4.91 13.73 13.79
CA ALA A 242 3.77 13.24 14.57
C ALA A 242 2.63 14.23 14.46
N VAL A 243 1.46 13.77 14.05
CA VAL A 243 0.25 14.58 13.87
C VAL A 243 -0.87 14.09 14.80
N ALA A 244 -1.89 14.91 15.02
CA ALA A 244 -3.00 14.54 15.88
C ALA A 244 -3.82 13.38 15.29
N ALA A 245 -4.26 12.48 16.19
CA ALA A 245 -5.22 11.43 15.91
C ALA A 245 -6.19 11.36 17.10
N TYR A 246 -7.50 11.54 16.86
CA TYR A 246 -8.50 11.50 17.93
C TYR A 246 -9.93 11.42 17.40
N ASN A 247 -10.89 11.06 18.30
CA ASN A 247 -12.31 11.07 18.00
C ASN A 247 -12.96 12.42 18.32
N THR A 248 -13.94 12.82 17.51
CA THR A 248 -14.71 14.06 17.64
C THR A 248 -16.19 13.83 17.91
N THR A 249 -16.70 12.63 17.62
CA THR A 249 -18.11 12.27 17.80
C THR A 249 -18.45 12.10 19.28
N GLU A 250 -19.54 12.72 19.75
CA GLU A 250 -20.05 12.54 21.10
C GLU A 250 -20.35 11.06 21.36
N GLY A 251 -19.90 10.54 22.51
CA GLY A 251 -19.97 9.11 22.84
C GLY A 251 -18.81 8.27 22.33
N HIS A 252 -17.90 8.82 21.49
CA HIS A 252 -16.70 8.13 21.00
C HIS A 252 -15.39 8.71 21.54
N LEU A 253 -15.43 9.88 22.20
CA LEU A 253 -14.25 10.62 22.66
C LEU A 253 -13.32 9.82 23.59
N GLN A 254 -13.85 8.82 24.28
CA GLN A 254 -13.09 7.98 25.20
C GLN A 254 -12.18 6.98 24.48
N PHE A 255 -12.46 6.62 23.22
CA PHE A 255 -11.63 5.67 22.48
C PHE A 255 -10.27 6.30 22.18
N HIS A 256 -10.26 7.47 21.55
CA HIS A 256 -9.05 8.20 21.19
C HIS A 256 -9.18 9.67 21.62
N PRO A 257 -8.79 10.00 22.89
CA PRO A 257 -8.86 11.36 23.40
C PRO A 257 -7.88 12.30 22.69
N LYS A 258 -8.31 13.54 22.42
CA LYS A 258 -7.46 14.56 21.78
C LYS A 258 -6.15 14.77 22.54
N GLY A 259 -5.02 14.79 21.82
CA GLY A 259 -3.69 15.08 22.33
C GLY A 259 -2.96 13.88 22.95
N ARG A 260 -3.54 12.67 22.90
CA ARG A 260 -2.91 11.44 23.41
C ARG A 260 -2.21 10.64 22.31
N ASP A 261 -2.90 10.42 21.19
CA ASP A 261 -2.51 9.49 20.16
C ASP A 261 -1.88 10.22 18.97
N ASN A 262 -1.03 9.53 18.23
CA ASN A 262 -0.35 10.06 17.06
C ASN A 262 -0.85 9.39 15.77
N GLY A 263 -1.04 10.19 14.72
CA GLY A 263 -0.74 9.76 13.37
C GLY A 263 0.70 10.14 13.01
N TYR A 264 1.20 9.63 11.89
CA TYR A 264 2.56 9.94 11.42
C TYR A 264 2.58 10.34 9.95
N ILE A 265 3.44 11.31 9.61
CA ILE A 265 3.81 11.59 8.24
C ILE A 265 5.28 11.24 8.06
N LEU A 266 5.55 10.25 7.21
CA LEU A 266 6.89 9.86 6.82
C LEU A 266 7.24 10.54 5.50
N THR A 267 8.37 11.24 5.46
CA THR A 267 8.92 11.81 4.22
C THR A 267 10.18 11.06 3.85
N LEU A 268 10.10 10.23 2.80
CA LEU A 268 11.18 9.39 2.29
C LEU A 268 11.67 9.98 0.96
N ASP A 269 12.80 10.69 0.96
CA ASP A 269 13.34 11.35 -0.23
C ASP A 269 12.24 12.08 -1.03
N GLY A 270 11.43 12.84 -0.30
CA GLY A 270 10.35 13.66 -0.83
C GLY A 270 9.04 12.94 -1.17
N LEU A 271 8.95 11.61 -1.04
CA LEU A 271 7.68 10.87 -1.02
C LEU A 271 7.04 11.00 0.37
N ARG A 272 5.84 11.55 0.44
CA ARG A 272 5.14 11.80 1.71
C ARG A 272 4.04 10.78 1.95
N ILE A 273 4.16 10.03 3.04
CA ILE A 273 3.23 8.98 3.44
C ILE A 273 2.57 9.39 4.76
N TYR A 274 1.25 9.55 4.75
CA TYR A 274 0.45 9.83 5.95
C TYR A 274 -0.22 8.56 6.45
N VAL A 275 0.07 8.17 7.68
CA VAL A 275 -0.61 7.10 8.42
C VAL A 275 -1.39 7.77 9.53
N ALA A 276 -2.72 7.74 9.42
CA ALA A 276 -3.57 8.56 10.29
C ALA A 276 -3.63 8.05 11.73
N GLY A 277 -3.36 6.76 11.99
CA GLY A 277 -3.69 6.11 13.26
C GLY A 277 -5.21 6.04 13.43
N ASP A 278 -5.67 5.80 14.64
CA ASP A 278 -7.10 5.80 14.93
C ASP A 278 -7.60 7.20 15.18
N THR A 279 -8.41 7.69 14.25
CA THR A 279 -8.93 9.06 14.24
C THR A 279 -10.23 9.15 13.49
N GLU A 280 -11.02 10.15 13.77
CA GLU A 280 -12.07 10.65 12.90
C GLU A 280 -11.54 11.76 11.97
N ASP A 281 -12.41 12.39 11.16
CA ASP A 281 -12.09 13.48 10.23
C ASP A 281 -11.87 14.81 10.95
N ILE A 282 -10.75 14.92 11.62
CA ILE A 282 -10.40 16.05 12.50
C ILE A 282 -10.04 17.33 11.73
N PRO A 283 -10.26 18.53 12.30
CA PRO A 283 -9.95 19.80 11.63
C PRO A 283 -8.48 19.96 11.22
N GLU A 284 -7.56 19.42 12.01
CA GLU A 284 -6.10 19.47 11.76
C GLU A 284 -5.67 18.77 10.47
N MET A 285 -6.51 17.90 9.90
CA MET A 285 -6.26 17.32 8.57
C MET A 285 -6.19 18.37 7.47
N ALA A 286 -6.80 19.54 7.68
CA ALA A 286 -6.71 20.65 6.72
C ALA A 286 -5.28 21.23 6.61
N ASP A 287 -4.42 21.02 7.58
CA ASP A 287 -3.03 21.46 7.58
C ASP A 287 -2.07 20.42 7.00
N ILE A 288 -2.53 19.17 6.80
CA ILE A 288 -1.77 18.09 6.18
C ILE A 288 -1.78 18.29 4.64
N LYS A 289 -0.62 18.55 4.06
CA LYS A 289 -0.49 18.92 2.64
C LYS A 289 0.53 18.05 1.91
N ASP A 290 0.43 18.04 0.58
CA ASP A 290 1.37 17.40 -0.34
C ASP A 290 1.58 15.92 -0.03
N ILE A 291 0.51 15.20 0.30
CA ILE A 291 0.54 13.78 0.61
C ILE A 291 0.48 12.97 -0.69
N ASP A 292 1.47 12.11 -0.88
CA ASP A 292 1.48 11.17 -1.99
C ASP A 292 0.62 9.93 -1.67
N ILE A 293 0.74 9.42 -0.44
CA ILE A 293 0.06 8.20 0.01
C ILE A 293 -0.58 8.46 1.37
N ALA A 294 -1.84 8.10 1.55
CA ALA A 294 -2.51 8.16 2.84
C ALA A 294 -3.11 6.80 3.23
N PHE A 295 -2.99 6.46 4.51
CA PHE A 295 -3.70 5.39 5.17
C PHE A 295 -4.75 6.01 6.10
N LEU A 296 -6.03 5.83 5.78
CA LEU A 296 -7.15 6.37 6.57
C LEU A 296 -8.02 5.25 7.11
N PRO A 297 -8.31 5.25 8.44
CA PRO A 297 -9.11 4.18 9.07
C PRO A 297 -10.61 4.39 8.84
N CYS A 298 -11.36 3.30 8.91
CA CYS A 298 -12.79 3.32 8.64
C CYS A 298 -13.54 2.20 9.39
N ASN A 299 -13.57 2.26 10.72
CA ASN A 299 -14.20 1.24 11.57
C ASN A 299 -14.97 1.87 12.73
N GLN A 300 -16.28 1.98 12.61
CA GLN A 300 -17.14 2.50 13.69
C GLN A 300 -17.28 1.49 14.85
N PRO A 301 -17.34 1.96 16.08
CA PRO A 301 -17.38 3.37 16.56
C PRO A 301 -15.98 3.97 16.83
N TYR A 302 -14.92 3.29 16.47
CA TYR A 302 -13.56 3.61 16.89
C TYR A 302 -12.92 4.69 16.01
N THR A 303 -13.20 4.68 14.71
CA THR A 303 -12.61 5.58 13.73
C THR A 303 -13.67 6.19 12.80
N MET A 304 -13.38 6.51 11.55
CA MET A 304 -14.29 7.17 10.62
C MET A 304 -15.43 6.29 10.14
N THR A 305 -16.56 6.91 9.83
CA THR A 305 -17.54 6.36 8.88
C THR A 305 -17.00 6.47 7.45
N ILE A 306 -17.65 5.82 6.49
CA ILE A 306 -17.32 6.00 5.05
C ILE A 306 -17.41 7.47 4.64
N ASP A 307 -18.44 8.19 5.04
CA ASP A 307 -18.63 9.60 4.70
C ASP A 307 -17.54 10.49 5.31
N GLN A 308 -17.15 10.23 6.56
CA GLN A 308 -16.02 10.91 7.21
C GLN A 308 -14.69 10.61 6.50
N LEU A 309 -14.44 9.36 6.08
CA LEU A 309 -13.24 9.00 5.33
C LEU A 309 -13.20 9.70 3.98
N VAL A 310 -14.31 9.74 3.24
CA VAL A 310 -14.41 10.47 1.97
C VAL A 310 -14.12 11.96 2.18
N LYS A 311 -14.67 12.57 3.23
CA LYS A 311 -14.40 13.97 3.58
C LYS A 311 -12.93 14.19 3.96
N ALA A 312 -12.35 13.31 4.78
CA ALA A 312 -10.92 13.35 5.15
C ALA A 312 -10.03 13.22 3.91
N ALA A 313 -10.32 12.28 3.02
CA ALA A 313 -9.59 12.09 1.76
C ALA A 313 -9.64 13.35 0.87
N ARG A 314 -10.80 14.01 0.75
CA ARG A 314 -10.95 15.28 0.02
C ARG A 314 -10.22 16.46 0.68
N THR A 315 -10.06 16.41 2.00
CA THR A 315 -9.33 17.44 2.78
C THR A 315 -7.82 17.28 2.62
N VAL A 316 -7.30 16.06 2.78
CA VAL A 316 -5.86 15.72 2.68
C VAL A 316 -5.40 15.68 1.23
N ARG A 317 -6.25 15.20 0.30
CA ARG A 317 -6.02 15.07 -1.14
C ARG A 317 -4.77 14.25 -1.49
N PRO A 318 -4.63 13.02 -0.97
CA PRO A 318 -3.52 12.16 -1.33
C PRO A 318 -3.62 11.73 -2.79
N ARG A 319 -2.49 11.38 -3.42
CA ARG A 319 -2.50 10.77 -4.75
C ARG A 319 -3.02 9.34 -4.71
N VAL A 320 -2.63 8.59 -3.66
CA VAL A 320 -3.05 7.21 -3.41
C VAL A 320 -3.64 7.13 -2.01
N LEU A 321 -4.79 6.48 -1.88
CA LEU A 321 -5.46 6.23 -0.62
C LEU A 321 -5.57 4.72 -0.37
N PHE A 322 -5.11 4.28 0.79
CA PHE A 322 -5.37 2.97 1.34
C PHE A 322 -6.38 3.10 2.48
N PRO A 323 -7.63 2.68 2.31
CA PRO A 323 -8.49 2.43 3.46
C PRO A 323 -7.89 1.24 4.24
N TYR A 324 -7.68 1.43 5.54
CA TYR A 324 -7.14 0.40 6.43
C TYR A 324 -7.90 0.41 7.74
N HIS A 325 -7.66 -0.54 8.66
CA HIS A 325 -8.41 -0.61 9.92
C HIS A 325 -9.92 -0.51 9.67
N TYR A 326 -10.44 -1.23 8.69
CA TYR A 326 -11.85 -1.12 8.30
C TYR A 326 -12.72 -2.27 8.86
N GLY A 327 -12.12 -3.32 9.42
CA GLY A 327 -12.84 -4.46 10.00
C GLY A 327 -13.88 -5.04 9.03
N GLN A 328 -15.14 -5.04 9.43
CA GLN A 328 -16.26 -5.50 8.61
C GLN A 328 -16.92 -4.37 7.79
N THR A 329 -16.35 -3.16 7.79
CA THR A 329 -16.90 -2.04 7.01
C THR A 329 -16.74 -2.28 5.52
N ASP A 330 -17.82 -2.16 4.76
CA ASP A 330 -17.76 -2.29 3.30
C ASP A 330 -17.12 -1.04 2.67
N VAL A 331 -15.86 -1.16 2.30
CA VAL A 331 -15.07 -0.10 1.66
C VAL A 331 -15.12 -0.15 0.12
N SER A 332 -15.88 -1.08 -0.47
CA SER A 332 -15.92 -1.34 -1.92
C SER A 332 -16.39 -0.15 -2.77
N THR A 333 -17.14 0.77 -2.17
CA THR A 333 -17.65 1.97 -2.85
C THR A 333 -16.66 3.13 -2.90
N LEU A 334 -15.60 3.13 -2.09
CA LEU A 334 -14.64 4.24 -1.99
C LEU A 334 -13.96 4.58 -3.31
N PRO A 335 -13.51 3.60 -4.15
CA PRO A 335 -12.90 3.92 -5.44
C PRO A 335 -13.83 4.78 -6.33
N SER A 336 -15.10 4.41 -6.44
CA SER A 336 -16.07 5.17 -7.25
C SER A 336 -16.41 6.55 -6.68
N GLN A 337 -16.44 6.68 -5.34
CA GLN A 337 -16.78 7.94 -4.67
C GLN A 337 -15.65 8.99 -4.80
N LEU A 338 -14.39 8.55 -4.91
CA LEU A 338 -13.22 9.43 -4.95
C LEU A 338 -12.57 9.53 -6.34
N GLN A 339 -13.10 8.83 -7.34
CA GLN A 339 -12.59 8.85 -8.71
C GLN A 339 -12.57 10.27 -9.32
N ALA A 340 -13.66 11.03 -9.13
CA ALA A 340 -13.76 12.40 -9.64
C ALA A 340 -12.78 13.38 -8.95
N ASP A 341 -12.31 13.04 -7.75
CA ASP A 341 -11.33 13.82 -7.01
C ASP A 341 -9.88 13.52 -7.47
N GLY A 342 -9.69 12.52 -8.35
CA GLY A 342 -8.39 12.08 -8.86
C GLY A 342 -7.57 11.31 -7.85
N ILE A 343 -8.20 10.73 -6.84
CA ILE A 343 -7.55 9.92 -5.79
C ILE A 343 -7.58 8.45 -6.21
N ASP A 344 -6.40 7.81 -6.28
CA ASP A 344 -6.25 6.38 -6.56
C ASP A 344 -6.50 5.58 -5.27
N VAL A 345 -7.71 5.03 -5.12
CA VAL A 345 -8.06 4.21 -3.94
C VAL A 345 -7.64 2.76 -4.15
N ARG A 346 -6.83 2.24 -3.23
CA ARG A 346 -6.33 0.87 -3.26
C ARG A 346 -6.79 0.11 -2.02
N ILE A 347 -7.82 -0.71 -2.17
CA ILE A 347 -8.28 -1.59 -1.10
C ILE A 347 -7.32 -2.78 -1.02
N ARG A 348 -6.85 -3.10 0.19
CA ARG A 348 -5.98 -4.24 0.49
C ARG A 348 -6.62 -5.11 1.57
N HIS A 349 -6.25 -6.38 1.60
CA HIS A 349 -6.83 -7.35 2.55
C HIS A 349 -6.07 -7.30 3.88
N TYR A 350 -6.41 -6.32 4.70
CA TYR A 350 -5.87 -6.19 6.07
C TYR A 350 -6.61 -7.09 7.07
N GLU A 351 -7.89 -7.42 6.78
CA GLU A 351 -8.82 -8.13 7.67
C GLU A 351 -8.93 -9.63 7.34
#